data_4b077f649326bab929c931bb20d24954
#
_entry.id   4b077f649326bab929c931bb20d24954
#
_cell.length_a   1.000
_cell.length_b   1.000
_cell.length_c   1.000
_cell.angle_alpha   90.00
_cell.angle_beta   90.00
_cell.angle_gamma   90.00
#
_symmetry.space_group_name_H-M   'P 1'
#
loop_
_entity.id
_entity.type
_entity.pdbx_description
1 polymer ?
#
loop_
_entity_poly.entity_id
_entity_poly.type
_entity_poly.pdbx_seq_one_letter_code
_entity_poly.pdbx_strand_id
1 'polypeptide(L)'
;MTKDHLELGAARFNDTHTLLLELIKYYKLTPIAIPKNQDYICNRTLYKNIHVIFDSCIKDIIRKTKISEELRQISFYQHCVNILGSEESDLLVSIFGYYTEIKIMNAYDAIETFKNDFVSQSYYVLKEGLSELCLRMSNDIIHNGSRIYTNEKVIDVKSNKIITKQRQIKVDKIIFCTKARQLNDFNLLKPIHHYLEALHEAPLLRIYAKYNKVWFKDLNRITTNQLLRQIIPIDKENGIIMISYTDDKDTKPFLPLLNNETQLRKMIHNQLSLLFPNKHIEDPEYIVSYYWKVGTHAWKPKFNSDKIHESIINPLQNVYVCGEAYSKNKLG
;
A
#
# COMPACT_ATOMS: atom_id res chain seq x y z
N MET A 1 1.70 -22.40 -12.24
CA MET A 1 1.08 -21.06 -12.12
C MET A 1 -0.39 -21.30 -11.81
N THR A 2 -0.90 -20.71 -10.74
CA THR A 2 -2.32 -20.80 -10.40
C THR A 2 -3.15 -20.06 -11.46
N LYS A 3 -4.34 -20.57 -11.79
CA LYS A 3 -5.32 -19.86 -12.64
C LYS A 3 -5.99 -18.70 -11.91
N ASP A 4 -5.73 -18.57 -10.63
CA ASP A 4 -6.37 -17.60 -9.74
C ASP A 4 -5.66 -16.24 -9.88
N HIS A 5 -6.43 -15.16 -9.95
CA HIS A 5 -5.90 -13.81 -10.02
C HIS A 5 -5.59 -13.30 -8.61
N LEU A 6 -4.32 -12.96 -8.35
CA LEU A 6 -3.85 -12.44 -7.06
C LEU A 6 -3.15 -11.10 -7.26
N GLU A 7 -3.66 -10.05 -6.60
CA GLU A 7 -3.04 -8.72 -6.62
C GLU A 7 -1.85 -8.67 -5.66
N LEU A 8 -0.66 -8.70 -6.21
CA LEU A 8 0.59 -8.65 -5.42
C LEU A 8 1.05 -7.22 -5.11
N GLY A 9 0.64 -6.25 -5.94
CA GLY A 9 0.95 -4.82 -5.79
C GLY A 9 -0.28 -3.98 -5.43
N ALA A 10 -0.55 -2.89 -6.17
CA ALA A 10 -1.77 -2.12 -6.04
C ALA A 10 -2.98 -3.04 -6.20
N ALA A 11 -3.99 -2.87 -5.35
CA ALA A 11 -5.12 -3.81 -5.33
C ALA A 11 -6.48 -3.13 -5.24
N ARG A 12 -6.56 -1.92 -4.70
CA ARG A 12 -7.82 -1.23 -4.44
C ARG A 12 -7.72 0.26 -4.73
N PHE A 13 -8.87 0.86 -4.98
CA PHE A 13 -9.03 2.30 -5.17
C PHE A 13 -10.34 2.76 -4.54
N ASN A 14 -10.52 4.05 -4.39
CA ASN A 14 -11.72 4.64 -3.81
C ASN A 14 -12.30 5.77 -4.69
N ASP A 15 -13.40 6.36 -4.25
CA ASP A 15 -14.14 7.38 -5.00
C ASP A 15 -13.34 8.69 -5.17
N THR A 16 -12.28 8.92 -4.42
CA THR A 16 -11.43 10.12 -4.53
C THR A 16 -10.37 10.01 -5.63
N HIS A 17 -10.11 8.80 -6.15
CA HIS A 17 -9.14 8.55 -7.20
C HIS A 17 -9.70 8.89 -8.59
N THR A 18 -10.06 10.14 -8.81
CA THR A 18 -10.83 10.59 -9.97
C THR A 18 -10.18 10.24 -11.32
N LEU A 19 -8.87 10.47 -11.47
CA LEU A 19 -8.14 10.13 -12.71
C LEU A 19 -8.14 8.64 -13.00
N LEU A 20 -8.00 7.81 -11.96
CA LEU A 20 -8.05 6.36 -12.11
C LEU A 20 -9.47 5.91 -12.51
N LEU A 21 -10.50 6.48 -11.89
CA LEU A 21 -11.91 6.21 -12.25
C LEU A 21 -12.23 6.60 -13.69
N GLU A 22 -11.69 7.70 -14.19
CA GLU A 22 -11.81 8.11 -15.59
C GLU A 22 -11.16 7.08 -16.53
N LEU A 23 -9.95 6.60 -16.21
CA LEU A 23 -9.26 5.55 -16.96
C LEU A 23 -10.04 4.22 -16.94
N ILE A 24 -10.54 3.82 -15.78
CA ILE A 24 -11.37 2.61 -15.62
C ILE A 24 -12.60 2.69 -16.52
N LYS A 25 -13.28 3.84 -16.54
CA LYS A 25 -14.44 4.09 -17.40
C LYS A 25 -14.05 4.08 -18.88
N TYR A 26 -12.97 4.76 -19.24
CA TYR A 26 -12.48 4.82 -20.62
C TYR A 26 -12.16 3.43 -21.18
N TYR A 27 -11.47 2.63 -20.40
CA TYR A 27 -11.12 1.25 -20.75
C TYR A 27 -12.24 0.22 -20.48
N LYS A 28 -13.43 0.66 -20.05
CA LYS A 28 -14.60 -0.21 -19.78
C LYS A 28 -14.28 -1.36 -18.85
N LEU A 29 -13.50 -1.10 -17.80
CA LEU A 29 -13.21 -2.06 -16.73
C LEU A 29 -14.33 -2.03 -15.68
N THR A 30 -14.48 -3.11 -14.92
CA THR A 30 -15.61 -3.34 -14.01
C THR A 30 -15.20 -3.17 -12.55
N PRO A 31 -15.54 -2.06 -11.88
CA PRO A 31 -15.34 -1.90 -10.43
C PRO A 31 -16.25 -2.85 -9.65
N ILE A 32 -15.70 -3.50 -8.63
CA ILE A 32 -16.44 -4.29 -7.64
C ILE A 32 -16.22 -3.68 -6.27
N ALA A 33 -17.30 -3.32 -5.58
CA ALA A 33 -17.23 -2.75 -4.24
C ALA A 33 -16.70 -3.78 -3.23
N ILE A 34 -15.77 -3.33 -2.37
CA ILE A 34 -15.27 -4.11 -1.25
C ILE A 34 -16.21 -3.89 -0.05
N PRO A 35 -16.65 -4.94 0.65
CA PRO A 35 -17.42 -4.78 1.87
C PRO A 35 -16.65 -3.95 2.92
N LYS A 36 -17.33 -2.98 3.54
CA LYS A 36 -16.75 -2.10 4.56
C LYS A 36 -16.54 -2.80 5.91
N ASN A 37 -17.28 -3.87 6.16
CA ASN A 37 -17.27 -4.54 7.46
C ASN A 37 -15.89 -5.09 7.79
N GLN A 38 -15.37 -4.63 8.93
CA GLN A 38 -14.11 -5.08 9.49
C GLN A 38 -14.32 -5.46 10.94
N ASP A 39 -13.83 -6.63 11.30
CA ASP A 39 -13.84 -7.13 12.66
C ASP A 39 -12.41 -7.10 13.23
N TYR A 40 -12.30 -7.20 14.56
CA TYR A 40 -11.00 -7.22 15.24
C TYR A 40 -10.95 -8.40 16.21
N ILE A 41 -9.83 -9.14 16.17
CA ILE A 41 -9.60 -10.22 17.13
C ILE A 41 -8.41 -9.86 18.02
N CYS A 42 -8.68 -9.79 19.32
CA CYS A 42 -7.68 -9.60 20.36
C CYS A 42 -7.91 -10.61 21.49
N ASN A 43 -6.87 -11.30 21.92
CA ASN A 43 -6.95 -12.29 23.02
C ASN A 43 -8.10 -13.29 22.85
N ARG A 44 -8.31 -13.81 21.63
CA ARG A 44 -9.39 -14.73 21.24
C ARG A 44 -10.80 -14.12 21.31
N THR A 45 -10.94 -12.85 21.61
CA THR A 45 -12.23 -12.15 21.61
C THR A 45 -12.43 -11.48 20.26
N LEU A 46 -13.60 -11.72 19.64
CA LEU A 46 -14.01 -11.11 18.38
C LEU A 46 -14.86 -9.86 18.66
N TYR A 47 -14.36 -8.71 18.20
CA TYR A 47 -15.06 -7.42 18.21
C TYR A 47 -15.58 -7.14 16.80
N LYS A 48 -16.89 -7.13 16.62
CA LYS A 48 -17.51 -6.89 15.31
C LYS A 48 -17.60 -5.42 14.96
N ASN A 49 -17.54 -5.12 13.66
CA ASN A 49 -17.72 -3.78 13.10
C ASN A 49 -16.76 -2.72 13.71
N ILE A 50 -15.54 -3.13 14.01
CA ILE A 50 -14.56 -2.28 14.68
C ILE A 50 -14.18 -1.03 13.84
N HIS A 51 -14.40 -1.07 12.51
CA HIS A 51 -14.19 0.07 11.62
C HIS A 51 -15.02 1.30 12.04
N VAL A 52 -16.22 1.11 12.60
CA VAL A 52 -17.08 2.21 13.07
C VAL A 52 -16.40 2.96 14.23
N ILE A 53 -15.80 2.21 15.15
CA ILE A 53 -15.09 2.76 16.31
C ILE A 53 -13.82 3.46 15.81
N PHE A 54 -13.06 2.83 14.90
CA PHE A 54 -11.87 3.41 14.30
C PHE A 54 -12.19 4.73 13.59
N ASP A 55 -13.17 4.75 12.71
CA ASP A 55 -13.58 5.94 11.96
C ASP A 55 -14.02 7.07 12.89
N SER A 56 -14.78 6.75 13.94
CA SER A 56 -15.20 7.73 14.95
C SER A 56 -14.00 8.33 15.68
N CYS A 57 -13.06 7.49 16.10
CA CYS A 57 -11.85 7.91 16.81
C CYS A 57 -10.97 8.82 15.93
N ILE A 58 -10.72 8.45 14.68
CA ILE A 58 -9.95 9.28 13.75
C ILE A 58 -10.65 10.61 13.46
N LYS A 59 -11.97 10.61 13.26
CA LYS A 59 -12.74 11.86 13.06
C LYS A 59 -12.62 12.78 14.27
N ASP A 60 -12.67 12.23 15.47
CA ASP A 60 -12.51 13.01 16.71
C ASP A 60 -11.10 13.60 16.86
N ILE A 61 -10.05 12.83 16.52
CA ILE A 61 -8.68 13.33 16.48
C ILE A 61 -8.58 14.49 15.48
N ILE A 62 -9.07 14.31 14.26
CA ILE A 62 -9.03 15.33 13.20
C ILE A 62 -9.77 16.59 13.65
N ARG A 63 -10.96 16.44 14.23
CA ARG A 63 -11.78 17.58 14.72
C ARG A 63 -11.10 18.37 15.85
N LYS A 64 -10.42 17.68 16.76
CA LYS A 64 -9.69 18.30 17.88
C LYS A 64 -8.36 18.91 17.46
N THR A 65 -7.88 18.60 16.25
CA THR A 65 -6.57 19.04 15.78
C THR A 65 -6.66 20.38 15.06
N LYS A 66 -5.91 21.37 15.57
CA LYS A 66 -5.62 22.58 14.80
C LYS A 66 -4.44 22.31 13.87
N ILE A 67 -4.68 22.38 12.56
CA ILE A 67 -3.63 22.17 11.55
C ILE A 67 -2.57 23.27 11.67
N SER A 68 -1.31 22.86 11.86
CA SER A 68 -0.16 23.76 11.97
C SER A 68 1.12 23.04 11.48
N GLU A 69 2.17 23.82 11.17
CA GLU A 69 3.48 23.28 10.76
C GLU A 69 4.15 22.46 11.90
N GLU A 70 3.75 22.64 13.14
CA GLU A 70 4.27 21.87 14.28
C GLU A 70 3.90 20.37 14.17
N LEU A 71 2.78 20.05 13.54
CA LEU A 71 2.37 18.67 13.29
C LEU A 71 3.37 17.90 12.41
N ARG A 72 4.17 18.60 11.62
CA ARG A 72 5.23 18.00 10.82
C ARG A 72 6.43 17.55 11.67
N GLN A 73 6.54 18.02 12.91
CA GLN A 73 7.69 17.71 13.80
C GLN A 73 7.54 16.37 14.51
N ILE A 74 6.34 15.85 14.63
CA ILE A 74 6.02 14.64 15.37
C ILE A 74 5.33 13.60 14.49
N SER A 75 5.40 12.31 14.87
CA SER A 75 4.62 11.27 14.20
C SER A 75 3.14 11.40 14.54
N PHE A 76 2.29 10.83 13.69
CA PHE A 76 0.85 10.80 13.98
C PHE A 76 0.55 10.03 15.27
N TYR A 77 1.32 8.98 15.57
CA TYR A 77 1.21 8.28 16.85
C TYR A 77 1.46 9.20 18.04
N GLN A 78 2.53 10.01 18.00
CA GLN A 78 2.81 10.96 19.09
C GLN A 78 1.67 11.97 19.24
N HIS A 79 1.09 12.42 18.13
CA HIS A 79 -0.08 13.30 18.15
C HIS A 79 -1.31 12.59 18.76
N CYS A 80 -1.56 11.33 18.41
CA CYS A 80 -2.61 10.53 19.04
C CYS A 80 -2.40 10.39 20.55
N VAL A 81 -1.17 10.10 20.99
CA VAL A 81 -0.84 10.01 22.44
C VAL A 81 -1.14 11.31 23.17
N ASN A 82 -0.85 12.46 22.56
CA ASN A 82 -1.13 13.77 23.15
C ASN A 82 -2.65 14.03 23.31
N ILE A 83 -3.51 13.42 22.50
CA ILE A 83 -4.97 13.62 22.52
C ILE A 83 -5.69 12.54 23.34
N LEU A 84 -5.26 11.29 23.21
CA LEU A 84 -5.97 10.11 23.72
C LEU A 84 -5.27 9.42 24.88
N GLY A 85 -3.95 9.59 25.03
CA GLY A 85 -3.11 8.75 25.87
C GLY A 85 -2.50 7.57 25.12
N SER A 86 -1.58 6.84 25.78
CA SER A 86 -0.80 5.77 25.14
C SER A 86 -1.61 4.51 24.88
N GLU A 87 -2.47 4.10 25.80
CA GLU A 87 -3.25 2.84 25.69
C GLU A 87 -4.22 2.89 24.52
N GLU A 88 -5.00 3.95 24.39
CA GLU A 88 -5.95 4.16 23.29
C GLU A 88 -5.23 4.31 21.96
N SER A 89 -4.06 4.97 21.96
CA SER A 89 -3.25 5.11 20.75
C SER A 89 -2.67 3.77 20.28
N ASP A 90 -2.24 2.89 21.18
CA ASP A 90 -1.78 1.55 20.86
C ASP A 90 -2.93 0.66 20.37
N LEU A 91 -4.11 0.80 20.96
CA LEU A 91 -5.31 0.13 20.48
C LEU A 91 -5.66 0.60 19.05
N LEU A 92 -5.58 1.90 18.78
CA LEU A 92 -5.82 2.46 17.44
C LEU A 92 -4.89 1.85 16.39
N VAL A 93 -3.57 1.75 16.68
CA VAL A 93 -2.59 1.07 15.81
C VAL A 93 -2.96 -0.39 15.58
N SER A 94 -3.42 -1.07 16.64
CA SER A 94 -3.76 -2.49 16.58
C SER A 94 -4.99 -2.73 15.69
N ILE A 95 -6.03 -1.89 15.83
CA ILE A 95 -7.26 -1.95 15.05
C ILE A 95 -7.02 -1.60 13.58
N PHE A 96 -6.20 -0.58 13.30
CA PHE A 96 -5.89 -0.16 11.94
C PHE A 96 -5.17 -1.26 11.15
N GLY A 97 -4.25 -1.95 11.80
CA GLY A 97 -3.56 -3.10 11.24
C GLY A 97 -2.37 -2.77 10.35
N TYR A 98 -2.07 -1.49 10.07
CA TYR A 98 -0.83 -1.03 9.43
C TYR A 98 -0.01 -0.22 10.43
N TYR A 99 1.31 -0.31 10.25
CA TYR A 99 2.26 0.33 11.15
C TYR A 99 2.66 1.72 10.67
N THR A 100 2.93 1.84 9.38
CA THR A 100 3.62 2.98 8.79
C THR A 100 2.86 4.29 8.93
N GLU A 101 1.56 4.32 8.61
CA GLU A 101 0.76 5.54 8.58
C GLU A 101 0.58 6.16 9.97
N ILE A 102 0.51 5.32 11.01
CA ILE A 102 0.32 5.83 12.38
C ILE A 102 1.66 6.05 13.08
N LYS A 103 2.58 5.07 13.06
CA LYS A 103 3.79 5.12 13.88
C LYS A 103 4.93 5.92 13.25
N ILE A 104 4.99 6.02 11.92
CA ILE A 104 6.11 6.61 11.20
C ILE A 104 5.77 7.94 10.56
N MET A 105 4.63 8.04 9.87
CA MET A 105 4.24 9.25 9.14
C MET A 105 4.13 10.44 10.08
N ASN A 106 4.57 11.64 9.64
CA ASN A 106 4.34 12.84 10.42
C ASN A 106 2.85 13.15 10.54
N ALA A 107 2.45 13.84 11.62
CA ALA A 107 1.04 14.02 11.94
C ALA A 107 0.28 14.87 10.90
N TYR A 108 0.93 15.84 10.26
CA TYR A 108 0.32 16.69 9.26
C TYR A 108 -0.13 15.85 8.04
N ASP A 109 0.81 15.11 7.45
CA ASP A 109 0.53 14.30 6.26
C ASP A 109 -0.38 13.10 6.56
N ALA A 110 -0.24 12.51 7.75
CA ALA A 110 -1.13 11.42 8.18
C ALA A 110 -2.59 11.88 8.29
N ILE A 111 -2.85 13.05 8.87
CA ILE A 111 -4.21 13.60 8.98
C ILE A 111 -4.82 13.78 7.57
N GLU A 112 -4.08 14.33 6.63
CA GLU A 112 -4.55 14.48 5.25
C GLU A 112 -4.78 13.11 4.57
N THR A 113 -3.89 12.14 4.80
CA THR A 113 -4.05 10.77 4.30
C THR A 113 -5.30 10.11 4.88
N PHE A 114 -5.52 10.22 6.20
CA PHE A 114 -6.71 9.64 6.82
C PHE A 114 -8.01 10.28 6.34
N LYS A 115 -8.04 11.60 6.10
CA LYS A 115 -9.20 12.28 5.53
C LYS A 115 -9.54 11.79 4.12
N ASN A 116 -8.53 11.61 3.29
CA ASN A 116 -8.71 11.39 1.86
C ASN A 116 -8.81 9.90 1.49
N ASP A 117 -8.18 9.01 2.26
CA ASP A 117 -8.06 7.60 1.87
C ASP A 117 -8.69 6.59 2.85
N PHE A 118 -8.73 6.86 4.16
CA PHE A 118 -9.12 5.82 5.11
C PHE A 118 -10.48 6.02 5.77
N VAL A 119 -10.89 7.26 6.03
CA VAL A 119 -12.11 7.53 6.79
C VAL A 119 -13.32 7.65 5.88
N SER A 120 -14.33 6.83 6.12
CA SER A 120 -15.63 6.87 5.42
C SER A 120 -15.59 6.58 3.91
N GLN A 121 -14.47 6.14 3.36
CA GLN A 121 -14.33 5.85 1.94
C GLN A 121 -14.98 4.53 1.54
N SER A 122 -15.46 4.46 0.30
CA SER A 122 -15.87 3.20 -0.34
C SER A 122 -14.73 2.73 -1.23
N TYR A 123 -14.31 1.48 -1.03
CA TYR A 123 -13.23 0.90 -1.81
C TYR A 123 -13.74 -0.07 -2.85
N TYR A 124 -12.99 -0.15 -3.94
CA TYR A 124 -13.27 -1.01 -5.08
C TYR A 124 -12.00 -1.78 -5.48
N VAL A 125 -12.22 -2.93 -6.09
CA VAL A 125 -11.23 -3.67 -6.89
C VAL A 125 -11.73 -3.75 -8.33
N LEU A 126 -10.85 -4.10 -9.27
CA LEU A 126 -11.29 -4.41 -10.63
C LEU A 126 -11.57 -5.91 -10.78
N LYS A 127 -12.71 -6.26 -11.38
CA LYS A 127 -13.05 -7.64 -11.71
C LYS A 127 -11.97 -8.30 -12.54
N GLU A 128 -11.40 -7.57 -13.48
CA GLU A 128 -10.37 -8.01 -14.41
C GLU A 128 -8.95 -7.94 -13.81
N GLY A 129 -8.81 -7.28 -12.64
CA GLY A 129 -7.54 -6.94 -12.01
C GLY A 129 -6.90 -5.66 -12.54
N LEU A 130 -6.07 -5.02 -11.71
CA LEU A 130 -5.39 -3.76 -12.09
C LEU A 130 -4.35 -3.94 -13.20
N SER A 131 -3.79 -5.13 -13.36
CA SER A 131 -2.89 -5.44 -14.47
C SER A 131 -3.56 -5.30 -15.84
N GLU A 132 -4.87 -5.56 -15.94
CA GLU A 132 -5.62 -5.40 -17.19
C GLU A 132 -5.68 -3.93 -17.63
N LEU A 133 -5.80 -2.98 -16.68
CA LEU A 133 -5.70 -1.56 -16.99
C LEU A 133 -4.36 -1.23 -17.65
N CYS A 134 -3.25 -1.68 -17.05
CA CYS A 134 -1.91 -1.48 -17.62
C CYS A 134 -1.78 -2.09 -19.02
N LEU A 135 -2.37 -3.28 -19.24
CA LEU A 135 -2.35 -3.97 -20.53
C LEU A 135 -3.11 -3.15 -21.60
N ARG A 136 -4.32 -2.69 -21.30
CA ARG A 136 -5.11 -1.86 -22.23
C ARG A 136 -4.44 -0.53 -22.54
N MET A 137 -3.86 0.12 -21.53
CA MET A 137 -3.08 1.34 -21.73
C MET A 137 -1.86 1.07 -22.62
N SER A 138 -1.15 -0.02 -22.44
CA SER A 138 0.02 -0.36 -23.27
C SER A 138 -0.37 -0.62 -24.73
N ASN A 139 -1.51 -1.27 -24.96
CA ASN A 139 -2.04 -1.51 -26.31
C ASN A 139 -2.38 -0.20 -27.01
N ASP A 140 -3.01 0.75 -26.30
CA ASP A 140 -3.31 2.08 -26.86
C ASP A 140 -2.05 2.87 -27.21
N ILE A 141 -1.03 2.83 -26.35
CA ILE A 141 0.27 3.47 -26.58
C ILE A 141 0.88 2.95 -27.90
N ILE A 142 0.89 1.63 -28.09
CA ILE A 142 1.44 1.00 -29.28
C ILE A 142 0.57 1.31 -30.52
N HIS A 143 -0.75 1.21 -30.40
CA HIS A 143 -1.70 1.49 -31.49
C HIS A 143 -1.57 2.93 -32.00
N ASN A 144 -1.32 3.89 -31.10
CA ASN A 144 -1.11 5.30 -31.43
C ASN A 144 0.32 5.60 -31.94
N GLY A 145 1.09 4.58 -32.34
CA GLY A 145 2.41 4.73 -32.94
C GLY A 145 3.55 5.00 -31.96
N SER A 146 3.30 4.99 -30.66
CA SER A 146 4.32 5.11 -29.63
C SER A 146 5.01 3.76 -29.37
N ARG A 147 6.14 3.77 -28.65
CA ARG A 147 6.95 2.58 -28.44
C ARG A 147 7.11 2.30 -26.95
N ILE A 148 7.00 1.02 -26.58
CA ILE A 148 7.32 0.51 -25.26
C ILE A 148 8.51 -0.43 -25.38
N TYR A 149 9.58 -0.14 -24.64
CA TYR A 149 10.79 -0.96 -24.61
C TYR A 149 10.85 -1.72 -23.29
N THR A 150 10.57 -3.02 -23.33
CA THR A 150 10.69 -3.91 -22.18
C THR A 150 12.08 -4.54 -22.13
N ASN A 151 12.50 -5.01 -20.94
CA ASN A 151 13.82 -5.63 -20.72
C ASN A 151 15.00 -4.70 -21.08
N GLU A 152 14.78 -3.40 -21.05
CA GLU A 152 15.75 -2.39 -21.41
C GLU A 152 15.97 -1.39 -20.26
N LYS A 153 16.99 -1.65 -19.46
CA LYS A 153 17.34 -0.80 -18.32
C LYS A 153 17.94 0.51 -18.80
N VAL A 154 17.37 1.64 -18.33
CA VAL A 154 17.99 2.95 -18.44
C VAL A 154 19.22 3.00 -17.53
N ILE A 155 20.38 3.34 -18.07
CA ILE A 155 21.65 3.39 -17.34
C ILE A 155 22.13 4.82 -17.06
N ASP A 156 21.70 5.78 -17.88
CA ASP A 156 21.98 7.21 -17.66
C ASP A 156 20.92 8.08 -18.33
N VAL A 157 20.76 9.30 -17.82
CA VAL A 157 19.82 10.30 -18.37
C VAL A 157 20.52 11.65 -18.38
N LYS A 158 20.46 12.33 -19.52
CA LYS A 158 20.89 13.72 -19.72
C LYS A 158 19.68 14.58 -20.07
N SER A 159 19.81 15.90 -20.04
CA SER A 159 18.69 16.83 -20.26
C SER A 159 17.84 16.58 -21.52
N ASN A 160 18.41 16.01 -22.55
CA ASN A 160 17.75 15.74 -23.83
C ASN A 160 17.97 14.32 -24.36
N LYS A 161 18.42 13.38 -23.51
CA LYS A 161 18.82 12.05 -23.96
C LYS A 161 18.63 11.01 -22.87
N ILE A 162 18.05 9.87 -23.23
CA ILE A 162 17.98 8.66 -22.41
C ILE A 162 18.97 7.64 -22.98
N ILE A 163 19.76 7.01 -22.12
CA ILE A 163 20.81 6.07 -22.47
C ILE A 163 20.52 4.72 -21.84
N THR A 164 20.50 3.70 -22.68
CA THR A 164 20.42 2.29 -22.31
C THR A 164 21.67 1.55 -22.78
N LYS A 165 21.78 0.25 -22.49
CA LYS A 165 22.86 -0.56 -23.09
C LYS A 165 22.69 -0.75 -24.59
N GLN A 166 21.44 -0.68 -25.10
CA GLN A 166 21.11 -0.99 -26.50
C GLN A 166 21.11 0.27 -27.37
N ARG A 167 20.78 1.44 -26.82
CA ARG A 167 20.58 2.66 -27.62
C ARG A 167 20.71 3.95 -26.85
N GLN A 168 20.74 5.04 -27.62
CA GLN A 168 20.57 6.41 -27.11
C GLN A 168 19.33 7.00 -27.77
N ILE A 169 18.42 7.55 -26.98
CA ILE A 169 17.16 8.10 -27.45
C ILE A 169 17.18 9.61 -27.16
N LYS A 170 17.10 10.42 -28.21
CA LYS A 170 16.92 11.88 -28.07
C LYS A 170 15.47 12.17 -27.69
N VAL A 171 15.28 13.05 -26.72
CA VAL A 171 13.96 13.37 -26.17
C VAL A 171 13.83 14.87 -25.87
N ASP A 172 12.62 15.39 -25.93
CA ASP A 172 12.29 16.78 -25.60
C ASP A 172 11.88 16.92 -24.13
N LYS A 173 11.23 15.89 -23.58
CA LYS A 173 10.78 15.84 -22.17
C LYS A 173 11.06 14.47 -21.58
N ILE A 174 11.31 14.44 -20.29
CA ILE A 174 11.58 13.21 -19.52
C ILE A 174 10.64 13.17 -18.33
N ILE A 175 9.98 12.03 -18.13
CA ILE A 175 9.15 11.77 -16.96
C ILE A 175 9.71 10.53 -16.26
N PHE A 176 10.19 10.72 -15.03
CA PHE A 176 10.62 9.62 -14.18
C PHE A 176 9.43 9.06 -13.40
N CYS A 177 9.10 7.79 -13.66
CA CYS A 177 8.09 7.02 -12.93
C CYS A 177 8.75 5.85 -12.17
N THR A 178 10.00 6.02 -11.75
CA THR A 178 10.79 5.01 -11.07
C THR A 178 10.57 5.04 -9.56
N LYS A 179 11.03 4.00 -8.86
CA LYS A 179 11.08 4.02 -7.39
C LYS A 179 11.91 5.21 -6.90
N ALA A 180 11.52 5.82 -5.78
CA ALA A 180 12.17 7.01 -5.24
C ALA A 180 13.70 6.86 -5.13
N ARG A 181 14.19 5.74 -4.56
CA ARG A 181 15.63 5.50 -4.41
C ARG A 181 16.40 5.41 -5.72
N GLN A 182 15.74 4.97 -6.81
CA GLN A 182 16.37 4.90 -8.13
C GLN A 182 16.63 6.29 -8.76
N LEU A 183 16.00 7.34 -8.26
CA LEU A 183 16.31 8.70 -8.70
C LEU A 183 17.77 9.08 -8.39
N ASN A 184 18.37 8.48 -7.35
CA ASN A 184 19.79 8.66 -7.02
C ASN A 184 20.75 8.05 -8.05
N ASP A 185 20.30 7.14 -8.88
CA ASP A 185 21.12 6.51 -9.92
C ASP A 185 21.44 7.49 -11.07
N PHE A 186 20.73 8.63 -11.14
CA PHE A 186 20.82 9.59 -12.24
C PHE A 186 21.47 10.90 -11.80
N ASN A 187 22.67 11.18 -12.30
CA ASN A 187 23.40 12.42 -12.02
C ASN A 187 22.60 13.68 -12.38
N LEU A 188 21.73 13.62 -13.40
CA LEU A 188 20.83 14.71 -13.77
C LEU A 188 19.96 15.17 -12.59
N LEU A 189 19.57 14.26 -11.70
CA LEU A 189 18.68 14.51 -10.57
C LEU A 189 19.44 14.83 -9.26
N LYS A 190 20.76 14.97 -9.30
CA LYS A 190 21.58 15.31 -8.11
C LYS A 190 21.04 16.46 -7.26
N PRO A 191 20.43 17.52 -7.82
CA PRO A 191 19.87 18.62 -7.03
C PRO A 191 18.75 18.17 -6.05
N ILE A 192 18.04 17.08 -6.33
CA ILE A 192 16.94 16.59 -5.50
C ILE A 192 17.28 15.35 -4.66
N HIS A 193 18.48 14.80 -4.76
CA HIS A 193 18.85 13.57 -4.03
C HIS A 193 18.69 13.69 -2.52
N HIS A 194 18.93 14.86 -1.93
CA HIS A 194 18.77 15.10 -0.50
C HIS A 194 17.32 14.98 -0.01
N TYR A 195 16.34 15.15 -0.88
CA TYR A 195 14.94 14.98 -0.51
C TYR A 195 14.51 13.52 -0.28
N LEU A 196 15.33 12.55 -0.70
CA LEU A 196 15.06 11.13 -0.40
C LEU A 196 15.07 10.83 1.11
N GLU A 197 15.83 11.62 1.88
CA GLU A 197 15.86 11.50 3.33
C GLU A 197 14.52 11.78 4.01
N ALA A 198 13.63 12.53 3.34
CA ALA A 198 12.30 12.84 3.87
C ALA A 198 11.34 11.65 3.85
N LEU A 199 11.66 10.62 3.07
CA LEU A 199 10.81 9.45 2.92
C LEU A 199 11.25 8.31 3.83
N HIS A 200 10.28 7.65 4.40
CA HIS A 200 10.41 6.30 4.94
C HIS A 200 9.93 5.31 3.88
N GLU A 201 10.80 4.37 3.52
CA GLU A 201 10.47 3.28 2.62
C GLU A 201 9.99 2.07 3.45
N ALA A 202 8.70 1.80 3.44
CA ALA A 202 8.13 0.70 4.20
C ALA A 202 8.05 -0.58 3.36
N PRO A 203 8.59 -1.72 3.84
CA PRO A 203 8.35 -3.01 3.22
C PRO A 203 6.90 -3.44 3.40
N LEU A 204 6.39 -4.23 2.44
CA LEU A 204 5.07 -4.86 2.50
C LEU A 204 5.18 -6.35 2.26
N LEU A 205 4.38 -7.13 2.97
CA LEU A 205 4.25 -8.56 2.75
C LEU A 205 2.77 -8.92 2.61
N ARG A 206 2.44 -9.65 1.55
CA ARG A 206 1.16 -10.32 1.36
C ARG A 206 1.35 -11.82 1.31
N ILE A 207 0.49 -12.53 2.00
CA ILE A 207 0.45 -14.00 1.96
C ILE A 207 -0.97 -14.41 1.63
N TYR A 208 -1.12 -15.07 0.49
CA TYR A 208 -2.39 -15.64 0.03
C TYR A 208 -2.39 -17.14 0.25
N ALA A 209 -3.56 -17.69 0.51
CA ALA A 209 -3.77 -19.13 0.52
C ALA A 209 -5.08 -19.48 -0.17
N LYS A 210 -5.12 -20.68 -0.74
CA LYS A 210 -6.35 -21.28 -1.28
C LYS A 210 -6.70 -22.52 -0.48
N TYR A 211 -7.95 -22.62 -0.11
CA TYR A 211 -8.50 -23.74 0.64
C TYR A 211 -9.60 -24.43 -0.17
N ASN A 212 -9.49 -25.74 -0.34
CA ASN A 212 -10.56 -26.55 -0.96
C ASN A 212 -11.82 -26.54 -0.11
N LYS A 213 -11.66 -26.59 1.20
CA LYS A 213 -12.75 -26.44 2.16
C LYS A 213 -12.72 -25.04 2.78
N VAL A 214 -13.63 -24.20 2.33
CA VAL A 214 -13.66 -22.79 2.69
C VAL A 214 -14.15 -22.61 4.13
N TRP A 215 -13.24 -22.36 5.05
CA TRP A 215 -13.51 -22.17 6.48
C TRP A 215 -13.89 -20.73 6.86
N PHE A 216 -13.74 -19.77 5.94
CA PHE A 216 -13.91 -18.33 6.16
C PHE A 216 -15.14 -17.71 5.44
N LYS A 217 -16.13 -18.51 5.05
CA LYS A 217 -17.34 -18.03 4.35
C LYS A 217 -18.07 -16.92 5.11
N ASP A 218 -18.12 -17.06 6.43
CA ASP A 218 -18.80 -16.16 7.38
C ASP A 218 -17.91 -14.99 7.87
N LEU A 219 -16.64 -14.94 7.48
CA LEU A 219 -15.73 -13.90 7.96
C LEU A 219 -15.87 -12.60 7.16
N ASN A 220 -15.82 -11.49 7.87
CA ASN A 220 -15.45 -10.18 7.33
C ASN A 220 -13.94 -10.05 7.20
N ARG A 221 -13.45 -8.91 6.72
CA ARG A 221 -12.05 -8.52 6.91
C ARG A 221 -11.75 -8.46 8.40
N ILE A 222 -10.64 -9.04 8.82
CA ILE A 222 -10.22 -9.08 10.22
C ILE A 222 -8.88 -8.39 10.37
N THR A 223 -8.77 -7.56 11.42
CA THR A 223 -7.47 -7.13 11.94
C THR A 223 -7.20 -7.79 13.29
N THR A 224 -5.92 -7.89 13.65
CA THR A 224 -5.52 -8.51 14.91
C THR A 224 -4.19 -7.93 15.40
N ASN A 225 -3.95 -8.01 16.71
CA ASN A 225 -2.65 -7.71 17.32
C ASN A 225 -1.63 -8.85 17.19
N GLN A 226 -2.02 -9.99 16.59
CA GLN A 226 -1.14 -11.12 16.32
C GLN A 226 -0.34 -10.93 15.02
N LEU A 227 0.60 -11.84 14.73
CA LEU A 227 1.55 -11.73 13.61
C LEU A 227 0.89 -11.53 12.24
N LEU A 228 -0.27 -12.14 11.99
CA LEU A 228 -0.93 -12.06 10.69
C LEU A 228 -1.45 -10.65 10.37
N ARG A 229 -1.65 -9.79 11.35
CA ARG A 229 -2.15 -8.42 11.30
C ARG A 229 -3.49 -8.26 10.61
N GLN A 230 -3.59 -8.63 9.34
CA GLN A 230 -4.84 -8.54 8.58
C GLN A 230 -5.11 -9.86 7.85
N ILE A 231 -6.36 -10.30 7.94
CA ILE A 231 -6.90 -11.49 7.28
C ILE A 231 -8.08 -11.02 6.44
N ILE A 232 -8.00 -11.20 5.12
CA ILE A 232 -8.96 -10.62 4.18
C ILE A 232 -9.47 -11.73 3.25
N PRO A 233 -10.74 -12.16 3.39
CA PRO A 233 -11.39 -13.00 2.39
C PRO A 233 -11.40 -12.29 1.03
N ILE A 234 -10.82 -12.91 0.00
CA ILE A 234 -10.74 -12.36 -1.35
C ILE A 234 -11.83 -12.96 -2.23
N ASP A 235 -11.87 -14.27 -2.31
CA ASP A 235 -12.90 -15.00 -3.07
C ASP A 235 -13.42 -16.18 -2.24
N LYS A 236 -14.60 -15.99 -1.66
CA LYS A 236 -15.22 -16.97 -0.79
C LYS A 236 -15.80 -18.16 -1.55
N GLU A 237 -16.03 -18.03 -2.85
CA GLU A 237 -16.53 -19.12 -3.69
C GLU A 237 -15.40 -20.06 -4.09
N ASN A 238 -14.26 -19.49 -4.50
CA ASN A 238 -13.09 -20.24 -4.94
C ASN A 238 -12.07 -20.53 -3.82
N GLY A 239 -12.38 -20.14 -2.58
CA GLY A 239 -11.56 -20.45 -1.41
C GLY A 239 -10.28 -19.65 -1.30
N ILE A 240 -10.21 -18.44 -1.85
CA ILE A 240 -9.02 -17.58 -1.85
C ILE A 240 -9.11 -16.57 -0.71
N ILE A 241 -8.07 -16.52 0.09
CA ILE A 241 -7.93 -15.58 1.21
C ILE A 241 -6.53 -14.99 1.26
N MET A 242 -6.43 -13.68 1.51
CA MET A 242 -5.18 -13.07 1.96
C MET A 242 -5.08 -13.31 3.46
N ILE A 243 -4.22 -14.23 3.84
CA ILE A 243 -4.05 -14.69 5.22
C ILE A 243 -3.26 -13.71 6.06
N SER A 244 -2.36 -12.97 5.43
CA SER A 244 -1.58 -11.93 6.10
C SER A 244 -1.33 -10.77 5.16
N TYR A 245 -1.50 -9.57 5.70
CA TYR A 245 -1.02 -8.35 5.10
C TYR A 245 -0.35 -7.52 6.18
N THR A 246 0.97 -7.36 6.05
CA THR A 246 1.80 -6.69 7.04
C THR A 246 2.71 -5.66 6.37
N ASP A 247 3.05 -4.62 7.12
CA ASP A 247 3.98 -3.58 6.70
C ASP A 247 5.08 -3.34 7.72
N ASP A 248 6.12 -2.66 7.30
CA ASP A 248 7.25 -2.25 8.11
C ASP A 248 7.82 -3.38 9.00
N LYS A 249 7.93 -3.13 10.31
CA LYS A 249 8.49 -4.08 11.27
C LYS A 249 7.69 -5.37 11.38
N ASP A 250 6.38 -5.33 11.08
CA ASP A 250 5.50 -6.49 11.19
C ASP A 250 5.77 -7.52 10.07
N THR A 251 6.56 -7.16 9.05
CA THR A 251 7.04 -8.11 8.03
C THR A 251 8.19 -8.99 8.54
N LYS A 252 8.98 -8.51 9.50
CA LYS A 252 10.24 -9.14 9.93
C LYS A 252 10.12 -10.59 10.38
N PRO A 253 9.08 -11.00 11.15
CA PRO A 253 8.94 -12.39 11.61
C PRO A 253 8.77 -13.40 10.47
N PHE A 254 8.29 -12.94 9.30
CA PHE A 254 8.06 -13.80 8.15
C PHE A 254 9.29 -13.98 7.26
N LEU A 255 10.21 -13.02 7.24
CA LEU A 255 11.33 -13.01 6.29
C LEU A 255 12.15 -14.31 6.27
N PRO A 256 12.51 -14.92 7.43
CA PRO A 256 13.24 -16.19 7.44
C PRO A 256 12.45 -17.37 6.86
N LEU A 257 11.12 -17.25 6.81
CA LEU A 257 10.20 -18.30 6.42
C LEU A 257 9.80 -18.25 4.93
N LEU A 258 10.01 -17.13 4.26
CA LEU A 258 9.53 -16.93 2.88
C LEU A 258 10.12 -17.93 1.87
N ASN A 259 11.32 -18.44 2.13
CA ASN A 259 11.97 -19.45 1.29
C ASN A 259 11.77 -20.90 1.83
N ASN A 260 10.94 -21.08 2.86
CA ASN A 260 10.64 -22.38 3.44
C ASN A 260 9.13 -22.54 3.64
N GLU A 261 8.48 -23.04 2.59
CA GLU A 261 7.02 -23.18 2.55
C GLU A 261 6.50 -24.03 3.72
N THR A 262 7.17 -25.11 4.10
CA THR A 262 6.74 -25.97 5.19
C THR A 262 6.71 -25.23 6.54
N GLN A 263 7.74 -24.46 6.83
CA GLN A 263 7.78 -23.66 8.05
C GLN A 263 6.79 -22.51 8.02
N LEU A 264 6.60 -21.89 6.86
CA LEU A 264 5.61 -20.84 6.68
C LEU A 264 4.17 -21.37 6.89
N ARG A 265 3.83 -22.53 6.31
CA ARG A 265 2.55 -23.22 6.52
C ARG A 265 2.30 -23.50 8.00
N LYS A 266 3.30 -24.09 8.69
CA LYS A 266 3.20 -24.40 10.12
C LYS A 266 2.96 -23.14 10.96
N MET A 267 3.68 -22.06 10.70
CA MET A 267 3.51 -20.80 11.41
C MET A 267 2.11 -20.22 11.18
N ILE A 268 1.63 -20.19 9.94
CA ILE A 268 0.29 -19.71 9.58
C ILE A 268 -0.78 -20.56 10.27
N HIS A 269 -0.67 -21.87 10.20
CA HIS A 269 -1.61 -22.80 10.85
C HIS A 269 -1.69 -22.54 12.36
N ASN A 270 -0.54 -22.38 13.03
CA ASN A 270 -0.49 -22.07 14.46
C ASN A 270 -1.19 -20.72 14.77
N GLN A 271 -0.94 -19.68 13.97
CA GLN A 271 -1.58 -18.37 14.16
C GLN A 271 -3.10 -18.44 13.94
N LEU A 272 -3.55 -19.14 12.91
CA LEU A 272 -4.98 -19.32 12.64
C LEU A 272 -5.66 -20.11 13.74
N SER A 273 -5.04 -21.15 14.27
CA SER A 273 -5.58 -21.95 15.40
C SER A 273 -5.71 -21.13 16.67
N LEU A 274 -4.79 -20.18 16.90
CA LEU A 274 -4.88 -19.24 18.03
C LEU A 274 -6.05 -18.25 17.86
N LEU A 275 -6.26 -17.76 16.64
CA LEU A 275 -7.29 -16.77 16.34
C LEU A 275 -8.69 -17.40 16.22
N PHE A 276 -8.78 -18.63 15.73
CA PHE A 276 -10.05 -19.34 15.44
C PHE A 276 -10.07 -20.74 16.09
N PRO A 277 -10.02 -20.82 17.44
CA PRO A 277 -9.90 -22.10 18.13
C PRO A 277 -11.06 -23.08 17.88
N ASN A 278 -12.23 -22.56 17.48
CA ASN A 278 -13.43 -23.36 17.22
C ASN A 278 -13.61 -23.70 15.73
N LYS A 279 -12.68 -23.31 14.84
CA LYS A 279 -12.75 -23.64 13.42
C LYS A 279 -11.77 -24.76 13.09
N HIS A 280 -12.26 -25.77 12.38
CA HIS A 280 -11.38 -26.76 11.77
C HIS A 280 -10.81 -26.18 10.47
N ILE A 281 -9.52 -25.93 10.45
CA ILE A 281 -8.79 -25.32 9.32
C ILE A 281 -7.84 -26.38 8.77
N GLU A 282 -8.15 -26.88 7.58
CA GLU A 282 -7.30 -27.83 6.85
C GLU A 282 -6.08 -27.12 6.25
N ASP A 283 -5.11 -27.89 5.78
CA ASP A 283 -3.99 -27.33 5.05
C ASP A 283 -4.46 -26.70 3.73
N PRO A 284 -3.93 -25.54 3.35
CA PRO A 284 -4.28 -24.92 2.08
C PRO A 284 -3.72 -25.72 0.90
N GLU A 285 -4.45 -25.69 -0.23
CA GLU A 285 -4.00 -26.24 -1.50
C GLU A 285 -2.64 -25.65 -1.91
N TYR A 286 -2.54 -24.33 -1.81
CA TYR A 286 -1.28 -23.61 -1.99
C TYR A 286 -1.18 -22.38 -1.08
N ILE A 287 0.06 -21.92 -0.88
CA ILE A 287 0.37 -20.60 -0.30
C ILE A 287 1.26 -19.83 -1.29
N VAL A 288 0.94 -18.55 -1.49
CA VAL A 288 1.76 -17.61 -2.27
C VAL A 288 2.11 -16.44 -1.38
N SER A 289 3.38 -16.19 -1.19
CA SER A 289 3.88 -15.00 -0.49
C SER A 289 4.56 -14.05 -1.46
N TYR A 290 4.36 -12.75 -1.27
CA TYR A 290 5.07 -11.73 -2.01
C TYR A 290 5.56 -10.63 -1.08
N TYR A 291 6.87 -10.41 -1.09
CA TYR A 291 7.53 -9.41 -0.26
C TYR A 291 8.07 -8.28 -1.12
N TRP A 292 7.55 -7.09 -0.88
CA TRP A 292 8.08 -5.86 -1.42
C TRP A 292 9.06 -5.27 -0.42
N LYS A 293 10.35 -5.22 -0.78
CA LYS A 293 11.37 -4.56 0.05
C LYS A 293 11.07 -3.07 0.27
N VAL A 294 10.46 -2.44 -0.73
CA VAL A 294 9.85 -1.11 -0.68
C VAL A 294 8.48 -1.23 -1.32
N GLY A 295 7.45 -1.22 -0.51
CA GLY A 295 6.05 -1.41 -0.93
C GLY A 295 5.23 -0.14 -0.86
N THR A 296 5.53 0.76 0.08
CA THR A 296 4.91 2.08 0.22
C THR A 296 5.88 3.07 0.83
N HIS A 297 5.52 4.35 0.81
CA HIS A 297 6.33 5.43 1.38
C HIS A 297 5.52 6.25 2.37
N ALA A 298 6.19 6.85 3.34
CA ALA A 298 5.61 7.80 4.27
C ALA A 298 6.53 9.02 4.45
N TRP A 299 5.93 10.20 4.59
CA TRP A 299 6.66 11.40 4.95
C TRP A 299 7.08 11.34 6.41
N LYS A 300 8.39 11.37 6.67
CA LYS A 300 8.92 11.37 8.04
C LYS A 300 8.66 12.69 8.75
N PRO A 301 8.64 12.70 10.10
CA PRO A 301 8.71 13.93 10.87
C PRO A 301 9.93 14.79 10.51
N LYS A 302 9.81 16.09 10.74
CA LYS A 302 10.81 17.14 10.51
C LYS A 302 11.00 17.57 9.07
N PHE A 303 10.22 17.04 8.13
CA PHE A 303 10.26 17.43 6.73
C PHE A 303 8.96 18.11 6.30
N ASN A 304 9.06 19.10 5.42
CA ASN A 304 7.92 19.76 4.82
C ASN A 304 7.61 19.11 3.47
N SER A 305 6.65 18.20 3.46
CA SER A 305 6.23 17.43 2.30
C SER A 305 5.75 18.30 1.13
N ASP A 306 5.06 19.44 1.40
CA ASP A 306 4.57 20.34 0.37
C ASP A 306 5.72 20.96 -0.42
N LYS A 307 6.71 21.54 0.29
CA LYS A 307 7.90 22.15 -0.34
C LYS A 307 8.73 21.13 -1.12
N ILE A 308 8.87 19.92 -0.54
CA ILE A 308 9.64 18.85 -1.19
C ILE A 308 8.90 18.37 -2.45
N HIS A 309 7.58 18.17 -2.38
CA HIS A 309 6.76 17.83 -3.53
C HIS A 309 6.95 18.83 -4.67
N GLU A 310 6.76 20.14 -4.40
CA GLU A 310 6.93 21.21 -5.38
C GLU A 310 8.31 21.20 -6.04
N SER A 311 9.36 20.89 -5.27
CA SER A 311 10.73 20.83 -5.77
C SER A 311 11.01 19.60 -6.63
N ILE A 312 10.32 18.47 -6.38
CA ILE A 312 10.60 17.19 -7.03
C ILE A 312 9.77 16.98 -8.29
N ILE A 313 8.51 17.43 -8.34
CA ILE A 313 7.64 17.16 -9.48
C ILE A 313 8.16 17.73 -10.80
N ASN A 314 8.92 18.83 -10.75
CA ASN A 314 9.58 19.43 -11.92
C ASN A 314 10.97 19.97 -11.51
N PRO A 315 11.94 19.10 -11.26
CA PRO A 315 13.25 19.50 -10.70
C PRO A 315 14.11 20.31 -11.68
N LEU A 316 13.87 20.18 -12.98
CA LEU A 316 14.61 20.84 -14.05
C LEU A 316 13.66 21.09 -15.22
N GLN A 317 14.01 22.04 -16.09
CA GLN A 317 13.24 22.32 -17.30
C GLN A 317 13.08 21.04 -18.14
N ASN A 318 11.83 20.70 -18.51
CA ASN A 318 11.47 19.51 -19.27
C ASN A 318 11.75 18.15 -18.58
N VAL A 319 12.01 18.15 -17.28
CA VAL A 319 12.22 16.93 -16.49
C VAL A 319 11.17 16.88 -15.39
N TYR A 320 10.45 15.78 -15.31
CA TYR A 320 9.35 15.57 -14.37
C TYR A 320 9.56 14.28 -13.59
N VAL A 321 9.07 14.26 -12.37
CA VAL A 321 9.04 13.06 -11.52
C VAL A 321 7.60 12.83 -11.06
N CYS A 322 7.13 11.59 -11.20
CA CYS A 322 5.80 11.19 -10.73
C CYS A 322 5.85 9.84 -10.01
N GLY A 323 4.82 9.56 -9.25
CA GLY A 323 4.68 8.34 -8.46
C GLY A 323 4.23 8.63 -7.03
N GLU A 324 3.80 7.60 -6.34
CA GLU A 324 3.23 7.65 -4.97
C GLU A 324 4.22 8.25 -3.97
N ALA A 325 5.51 7.95 -4.09
CA ALA A 325 6.52 8.29 -3.08
C ALA A 325 6.54 9.77 -2.70
N TYR A 326 6.41 10.65 -3.68
CA TYR A 326 6.44 12.11 -3.49
C TYR A 326 5.09 12.78 -3.70
N SER A 327 4.02 12.00 -3.79
CA SER A 327 2.67 12.54 -3.91
C SER A 327 2.32 13.37 -2.68
N LYS A 328 1.79 14.58 -2.90
CA LYS A 328 1.32 15.47 -1.83
C LYS A 328 0.18 14.82 -1.03
N ASN A 329 -0.73 14.18 -1.72
CA ASN A 329 -1.95 13.63 -1.13
C ASN A 329 -1.79 12.19 -0.63
N LYS A 330 -0.63 11.56 -0.87
CA LYS A 330 -0.38 10.16 -0.54
C LYS A 330 -1.44 9.17 -1.05
N LEU A 331 -2.17 9.59 -2.05
CA LEU A 331 -3.09 8.72 -2.79
C LEU A 331 -2.25 7.88 -3.75
N GLY A 332 -2.30 6.57 -3.58
CA GLY A 332 -1.59 5.61 -4.41
C GLY A 332 -2.05 5.60 -5.86
#